data_3ac25a77b8d1acb5802a08a9289391a6
#
_entry.id   3ac25a77b8d1acb5802a08a9289391a6
#
_cell.length_a   1.000
_cell.length_b   1.000
_cell.length_c   1.000
_cell.angle_alpha   90.00
_cell.angle_beta   90.00
_cell.angle_gamma   90.00
#
_symmetry.space_group_name_H-M   'P 1'
#
loop_
_entity.id
_entity.type
_entity.pdbx_description
1 polymer ?
#
loop_
_entity_poly.entity_id
_entity_poly.type
_entity_poly.pdbx_seq_one_letter_code
_entity_poly.pdbx_strand_id
1 'polypeptide(L)'
;MADKQWKWFHSVVVALLVAALAFLAVNIHQYYTPLCAWWMLMGIVAGAILIIGHGVTGAWRGAFIDERNVISLSRFQLLAWTVLILSAFMTAAFWNVGLGTLSQPLDEIKLAPTLWLLMGISTASLVASPLLLSGKKAQTPNAAERDQTFELLRQQGDGQVSNQGLVVTNTDIGNARWSDMFTGEETGDAAHMNLSRVQMFFFTLVALLTYGVALGGMFRDPVFIGAGFGAFPMLSEGLLALIGISHTGYLAAKGVSNSQTANAGAPTVTPDSGNDQPAVG
;
A
#
# COMPACT_ATOMS: atom_id res chain seq x y z
N MET A 1 -20.84 6.11 -17.52
CA MET A 1 -20.69 4.76 -16.94
C MET A 1 -19.39 4.22 -17.49
N ALA A 2 -18.35 4.10 -16.65
CA ALA A 2 -17.09 3.49 -17.08
C ALA A 2 -17.41 2.04 -17.47
N ASP A 3 -17.14 1.70 -18.71
CA ASP A 3 -17.28 0.35 -19.22
C ASP A 3 -16.37 -0.54 -18.36
N LYS A 4 -16.92 -1.59 -17.75
CA LYS A 4 -16.12 -2.47 -16.92
C LYS A 4 -14.97 -3.01 -17.75
N GLN A 5 -13.73 -2.68 -17.37
CA GLN A 5 -12.52 -3.09 -18.08
C GLN A 5 -12.29 -4.62 -18.03
N TRP A 6 -13.14 -5.32 -17.25
CA TRP A 6 -13.08 -6.77 -17.13
C TRP A 6 -13.54 -7.45 -18.42
N LYS A 7 -12.59 -8.03 -19.13
CA LYS A 7 -12.81 -8.77 -20.38
C LYS A 7 -12.73 -10.29 -20.09
N TRP A 8 -13.27 -11.10 -20.99
CA TRP A 8 -13.26 -12.57 -20.87
C TRP A 8 -11.85 -13.16 -20.58
N PHE A 9 -10.80 -12.57 -21.14
CA PHE A 9 -9.44 -13.06 -20.94
C PHE A 9 -8.98 -12.94 -19.47
N HIS A 10 -9.45 -11.97 -18.69
CA HIS A 10 -9.14 -11.88 -17.24
C HIS A 10 -9.68 -13.10 -16.50
N SER A 11 -10.92 -13.51 -16.84
CA SER A 11 -11.52 -14.71 -16.25
C SER A 11 -10.76 -15.98 -16.63
N VAL A 12 -10.30 -16.08 -17.88
CA VAL A 12 -9.48 -17.21 -18.34
C VAL A 12 -8.13 -17.23 -17.61
N VAL A 13 -7.44 -16.10 -17.51
CA VAL A 13 -6.15 -16.04 -16.80
C VAL A 13 -6.32 -16.38 -15.31
N VAL A 14 -7.34 -15.85 -14.66
CA VAL A 14 -7.64 -16.20 -13.26
C VAL A 14 -7.91 -17.71 -13.13
N ALA A 15 -8.68 -18.30 -14.02
CA ALA A 15 -8.94 -19.74 -14.02
C ALA A 15 -7.65 -20.55 -14.22
N LEU A 16 -6.75 -20.11 -15.10
CA LEU A 16 -5.44 -20.74 -15.30
C LEU A 16 -4.54 -20.63 -14.06
N LEU A 17 -4.56 -19.48 -13.37
CA LEU A 17 -3.82 -19.31 -12.12
C LEU A 17 -4.36 -20.22 -11.01
N VAL A 18 -5.69 -20.37 -10.90
CA VAL A 18 -6.31 -21.32 -9.96
C VAL A 18 -5.96 -22.78 -10.33
N ALA A 19 -5.97 -23.12 -11.61
CA ALA A 19 -5.53 -24.45 -12.07
C ALA A 19 -4.06 -24.71 -11.75
N ALA A 20 -3.17 -23.69 -11.92
CA ALA A 20 -1.78 -23.79 -11.55
C ALA A 20 -1.58 -23.97 -10.04
N LEU A 21 -2.37 -23.29 -9.21
CA LEU A 21 -2.38 -23.51 -7.75
C LEU A 21 -2.78 -24.94 -7.40
N ALA A 22 -3.85 -25.47 -8.00
CA ALA A 22 -4.31 -26.85 -7.79
C ALA A 22 -3.26 -27.87 -8.25
N PHE A 23 -2.63 -27.63 -9.40
CA PHE A 23 -1.54 -28.47 -9.90
C PHE A 23 -0.34 -28.48 -8.92
N LEU A 24 0.10 -27.33 -8.44
CA LEU A 24 1.18 -27.23 -7.47
C LEU A 24 0.80 -27.92 -6.14
N ALA A 25 -0.42 -27.73 -5.66
CA ALA A 25 -0.89 -28.34 -4.42
C ALA A 25 -0.76 -29.86 -4.43
N VAL A 26 -1.05 -30.49 -5.56
CA VAL A 26 -0.99 -31.97 -5.71
C VAL A 26 0.44 -32.46 -5.98
N ASN A 27 1.25 -31.69 -6.71
CA ASN A 27 2.49 -32.16 -7.29
C ASN A 27 3.76 -31.59 -6.61
N ILE A 28 3.59 -30.76 -5.57
CA ILE A 28 4.70 -30.04 -4.94
C ILE A 28 5.83 -30.97 -4.48
N HIS A 29 5.47 -32.09 -3.85
CA HIS A 29 6.43 -33.05 -3.30
C HIS A 29 7.18 -33.86 -4.37
N GLN A 30 6.54 -34.07 -5.51
CA GLN A 30 7.08 -34.96 -6.54
C GLN A 30 8.07 -34.26 -7.46
N TYR A 31 7.86 -32.96 -7.74
CA TYR A 31 8.60 -32.26 -8.80
C TYR A 31 9.36 -31.04 -8.31
N TYR A 32 9.14 -30.57 -7.09
CA TYR A 32 9.68 -29.28 -6.66
C TYR A 32 10.36 -29.35 -5.29
N THR A 33 11.28 -28.44 -5.05
CA THR A 33 11.75 -28.13 -3.70
C THR A 33 10.82 -27.08 -3.07
N PRO A 34 10.71 -27.02 -1.73
CA PRO A 34 9.84 -26.02 -1.07
C PRO A 34 10.19 -24.58 -1.49
N LEU A 35 11.47 -24.28 -1.63
CA LEU A 35 11.93 -22.96 -2.07
C LEU A 35 11.46 -22.63 -3.50
N CYS A 36 11.60 -23.58 -4.43
CA CYS A 36 11.14 -23.38 -5.81
C CYS A 36 9.61 -23.17 -5.85
N ALA A 37 8.88 -24.04 -5.13
CA ALA A 37 7.43 -23.92 -5.02
C ALA A 37 6.99 -22.57 -4.42
N TRP A 38 7.71 -22.08 -3.42
CA TRP A 38 7.43 -20.77 -2.83
C TRP A 38 7.57 -19.62 -3.83
N TRP A 39 8.64 -19.60 -4.63
CA TRP A 39 8.80 -18.59 -5.69
C TRP A 39 7.69 -18.67 -6.75
N MET A 40 7.29 -19.90 -7.13
CA MET A 40 6.19 -20.08 -8.08
C MET A 40 4.85 -19.60 -7.49
N LEU A 41 4.55 -19.96 -6.24
CA LEU A 41 3.33 -19.51 -5.55
C LEU A 41 3.33 -17.99 -5.36
N MET A 42 4.48 -17.39 -5.03
CA MET A 42 4.62 -15.93 -4.95
C MET A 42 4.29 -15.27 -6.30
N GLY A 43 4.82 -15.82 -7.40
CA GLY A 43 4.52 -15.34 -8.75
C GLY A 43 3.04 -15.49 -9.12
N ILE A 44 2.40 -16.59 -8.75
CA ILE A 44 0.96 -16.83 -9.01
C ILE A 44 0.09 -15.84 -8.22
N VAL A 45 0.37 -15.64 -6.93
CA VAL A 45 -0.40 -14.69 -6.08
C VAL A 45 -0.21 -13.27 -6.58
N ALA A 46 1.03 -12.85 -6.87
CA ALA A 46 1.30 -11.53 -7.43
C ALA A 46 0.62 -11.34 -8.80
N GLY A 47 0.71 -12.34 -9.68
CA GLY A 47 0.05 -12.32 -10.98
C GLY A 47 -1.47 -12.21 -10.87
N ALA A 48 -2.09 -12.94 -9.93
CA ALA A 48 -3.53 -12.84 -9.67
C ALA A 48 -3.94 -11.42 -9.23
N ILE A 49 -3.17 -10.81 -8.32
CA ILE A 49 -3.41 -9.42 -7.87
C ILE A 49 -3.31 -8.44 -9.04
N LEU A 50 -2.29 -8.58 -9.88
CA LEU A 50 -2.09 -7.69 -11.04
C LEU A 50 -3.20 -7.85 -12.08
N ILE A 51 -3.62 -9.07 -12.39
CA ILE A 51 -4.71 -9.35 -13.34
C ILE A 51 -6.04 -8.83 -12.83
N ILE A 52 -6.34 -9.02 -11.54
CA ILE A 52 -7.56 -8.49 -10.92
C ILE A 52 -7.52 -6.96 -10.94
N GLY A 53 -6.38 -6.36 -10.54
CA GLY A 53 -6.20 -4.91 -10.58
C GLY A 53 -6.40 -4.33 -11.98
N HIS A 54 -5.81 -4.97 -13.00
CA HIS A 54 -5.98 -4.58 -14.40
C HIS A 54 -7.45 -4.75 -14.87
N GLY A 55 -8.08 -5.86 -14.52
CA GLY A 55 -9.47 -6.13 -14.91
C GLY A 55 -10.48 -5.13 -14.33
N VAL A 56 -10.20 -4.59 -13.14
CA VAL A 56 -11.06 -3.59 -12.48
C VAL A 56 -10.79 -2.18 -12.98
N THR A 57 -9.53 -1.82 -13.20
CA THR A 57 -9.12 -0.43 -13.43
C THR A 57 -8.69 -0.13 -14.87
N GLY A 58 -8.39 -1.16 -15.65
CA GLY A 58 -7.77 -1.02 -16.98
C GLY A 58 -6.26 -0.73 -16.96
N ALA A 59 -5.66 -0.56 -15.78
CA ALA A 59 -4.25 -0.26 -15.60
C ALA A 59 -3.51 -1.41 -14.90
N TRP A 60 -2.32 -1.80 -15.38
CA TRP A 60 -1.49 -2.83 -14.74
C TRP A 60 -1.11 -2.50 -13.29
N ARG A 61 -1.05 -1.19 -12.97
CA ARG A 61 -0.83 -0.65 -11.63
C ARG A 61 -2.10 -0.59 -10.79
N GLY A 62 -3.25 -1.00 -11.33
CA GLY A 62 -4.58 -0.77 -10.76
C GLY A 62 -4.75 -1.27 -9.32
N ALA A 63 -4.11 -2.39 -8.96
CA ALA A 63 -4.14 -2.90 -7.60
C ALA A 63 -3.54 -1.93 -6.56
N PHE A 64 -2.59 -1.08 -6.96
CA PHE A 64 -1.91 -0.12 -6.09
C PHE A 64 -2.58 1.25 -6.06
N ILE A 65 -3.51 1.52 -6.98
CA ILE A 65 -4.15 2.83 -7.15
C ILE A 65 -5.35 2.95 -6.21
N ASP A 66 -5.40 4.04 -5.44
CA ASP A 66 -6.50 4.35 -4.53
C ASP A 66 -7.63 5.16 -5.22
N GLU A 67 -8.63 5.57 -4.43
CA GLU A 67 -9.79 6.36 -4.88
C GLU A 67 -9.45 7.77 -5.39
N ARG A 68 -8.22 8.24 -5.17
CA ARG A 68 -7.71 9.53 -5.66
C ARG A 68 -7.01 9.40 -7.02
N ASN A 69 -7.03 8.21 -7.62
CA ASN A 69 -6.27 7.87 -8.82
C ASN A 69 -4.75 8.08 -8.68
N VAL A 70 -4.20 7.78 -7.49
CA VAL A 70 -2.77 7.83 -7.18
C VAL A 70 -2.30 6.48 -6.64
N ILE A 71 -1.00 6.17 -6.81
CA ILE A 71 -0.43 4.96 -6.21
C ILE A 71 -0.29 5.16 -4.70
N SER A 72 -0.93 4.26 -3.93
CA SER A 72 -1.00 4.33 -2.47
C SER A 72 0.07 3.46 -1.82
N LEU A 73 0.88 4.07 -0.93
CA LEU A 73 1.89 3.35 -0.14
C LEU A 73 1.25 2.27 0.75
N SER A 74 0.10 2.56 1.38
CA SER A 74 -0.59 1.58 2.24
C SER A 74 -1.07 0.37 1.46
N ARG A 75 -1.57 0.56 0.23
CA ARG A 75 -1.95 -0.56 -0.66
C ARG A 75 -0.73 -1.37 -1.08
N PHE A 76 0.36 -0.69 -1.46
CA PHE A 76 1.61 -1.37 -1.79
C PHE A 76 2.10 -2.26 -0.65
N GLN A 77 2.14 -1.74 0.58
CA GLN A 77 2.58 -2.49 1.76
C GLN A 77 1.68 -3.69 2.04
N LEU A 78 0.37 -3.50 2.04
CA LEU A 78 -0.58 -4.61 2.26
C LEU A 78 -0.39 -5.71 1.22
N LEU A 79 -0.32 -5.35 -0.06
CA LEU A 79 -0.17 -6.33 -1.14
C LEU A 79 1.17 -7.05 -1.07
N ALA A 80 2.27 -6.35 -0.76
CA ALA A 80 3.59 -6.95 -0.62
C ALA A 80 3.62 -7.98 0.54
N TRP A 81 3.05 -7.65 1.69
CA TRP A 81 2.92 -8.59 2.80
C TRP A 81 2.00 -9.75 2.47
N THR A 82 0.88 -9.51 1.78
CA THR A 82 -0.03 -10.56 1.35
C THR A 82 0.67 -11.55 0.42
N VAL A 83 1.39 -11.07 -0.58
CA VAL A 83 2.14 -11.93 -1.51
C VAL A 83 3.16 -12.78 -0.76
N LEU A 84 3.94 -12.17 0.13
CA LEU A 84 5.01 -12.84 0.86
C LEU A 84 4.47 -13.90 1.82
N ILE A 85 3.52 -13.54 2.69
CA ILE A 85 3.03 -14.42 3.75
C ILE A 85 2.09 -15.48 3.19
N LEU A 86 1.17 -15.13 2.29
CA LEU A 86 0.22 -16.09 1.74
C LEU A 86 0.92 -17.16 0.91
N SER A 87 1.89 -16.78 0.07
CA SER A 87 2.67 -17.76 -0.71
C SER A 87 3.48 -18.69 0.19
N ALA A 88 4.06 -18.17 1.27
CA ALA A 88 4.81 -18.98 2.24
C ALA A 88 3.87 -19.94 2.98
N PHE A 89 2.72 -19.47 3.43
CA PHE A 89 1.71 -20.33 4.09
C PHE A 89 1.23 -21.43 3.16
N MET A 90 0.91 -21.12 1.90
CA MET A 90 0.50 -22.10 0.91
C MET A 90 1.60 -23.12 0.64
N THR A 91 2.86 -22.68 0.56
CA THR A 91 4.01 -23.60 0.39
C THR A 91 4.08 -24.59 1.55
N ALA A 92 4.05 -24.10 2.78
CA ALA A 92 4.07 -24.94 3.98
C ALA A 92 2.88 -25.89 4.04
N ALA A 93 1.68 -25.40 3.74
CA ALA A 93 0.45 -26.20 3.76
C ALA A 93 0.50 -27.32 2.71
N PHE A 94 0.82 -27.02 1.46
CA PHE A 94 0.89 -28.03 0.39
C PHE A 94 2.00 -29.04 0.65
N TRP A 95 3.14 -28.58 1.17
CA TRP A 95 4.24 -29.45 1.55
C TRP A 95 3.84 -30.41 2.67
N ASN A 96 3.27 -29.92 3.76
CA ASN A 96 2.86 -30.72 4.89
C ASN A 96 1.80 -31.79 4.51
N VAL A 97 0.83 -31.39 3.70
CA VAL A 97 -0.19 -32.32 3.18
C VAL A 97 0.47 -33.41 2.31
N GLY A 98 1.42 -33.02 1.46
CA GLY A 98 2.13 -33.93 0.57
C GLY A 98 3.06 -34.93 1.28
N LEU A 99 3.58 -34.60 2.49
CA LEU A 99 4.38 -35.52 3.30
C LEU A 99 3.61 -36.78 3.69
N GLY A 100 2.30 -36.67 3.93
CA GLY A 100 1.45 -37.80 4.30
C GLY A 100 1.77 -38.45 5.66
N THR A 101 2.77 -37.96 6.39
CA THR A 101 3.20 -38.48 7.69
C THR A 101 2.64 -37.74 8.89
N LEU A 102 2.11 -36.53 8.67
CA LEU A 102 1.53 -35.68 9.71
C LEU A 102 0.05 -36.04 9.93
N SER A 103 -0.35 -36.23 11.18
CA SER A 103 -1.73 -36.52 11.55
C SER A 103 -2.67 -35.32 11.31
N GLN A 104 -2.14 -34.10 11.50
CA GLN A 104 -2.87 -32.84 11.33
C GLN A 104 -1.98 -31.82 10.58
N PRO A 105 -1.77 -31.99 9.27
CA PRO A 105 -0.76 -31.24 8.53
C PRO A 105 -0.98 -29.73 8.48
N LEU A 106 -2.21 -29.25 8.68
CA LEU A 106 -2.54 -27.82 8.67
C LEU A 106 -2.48 -27.21 10.07
N ASP A 107 -2.83 -27.95 11.12
CA ASP A 107 -2.79 -27.49 12.52
C ASP A 107 -1.35 -27.32 13.05
N GLU A 108 -0.40 -28.02 12.43
CA GLU A 108 1.02 -27.86 12.73
C GLU A 108 1.55 -26.46 12.35
N ILE A 109 0.93 -25.81 11.36
CA ILE A 109 1.40 -24.53 10.85
C ILE A 109 1.00 -23.38 11.77
N LYS A 110 1.95 -22.89 12.57
CA LYS A 110 1.75 -21.77 13.50
C LYS A 110 2.38 -20.49 12.94
N LEU A 111 1.54 -19.52 12.65
CA LEU A 111 2.00 -18.16 12.36
C LEU A 111 2.41 -17.47 13.67
N ALA A 112 3.59 -16.87 13.67
CA ALA A 112 4.09 -16.15 14.84
C ALA A 112 3.14 -15.00 15.22
N PRO A 113 2.88 -14.74 16.52
CA PRO A 113 2.05 -13.61 16.96
C PRO A 113 2.50 -12.25 16.39
N THR A 114 3.80 -12.06 16.19
CA THR A 114 4.38 -10.86 15.58
C THR A 114 3.93 -10.64 14.14
N LEU A 115 3.61 -11.70 13.38
CA LEU A 115 3.06 -11.60 12.04
C LEU A 115 1.61 -11.11 12.03
N TRP A 116 0.80 -11.60 12.97
CA TRP A 116 -0.57 -11.12 13.14
C TRP A 116 -0.60 -9.64 13.47
N LEU A 117 0.30 -9.18 14.38
CA LEU A 117 0.45 -7.77 14.71
C LEU A 117 0.86 -6.94 13.51
N LEU A 118 1.83 -7.41 12.72
CA LEU A 118 2.29 -6.74 11.51
C LEU A 118 1.18 -6.58 10.47
N MET A 119 0.45 -7.66 10.21
CA MET A 119 -0.70 -7.62 9.30
C MET A 119 -1.80 -6.71 9.83
N GLY A 120 -2.03 -6.71 11.14
CA GLY A 120 -2.96 -5.80 11.81
C GLY A 120 -2.57 -4.33 11.63
N ILE A 121 -1.30 -3.97 11.81
CA ILE A 121 -0.77 -2.62 11.60
C ILE A 121 -0.98 -2.18 10.15
N SER A 122 -0.64 -3.03 9.18
CA SER A 122 -0.80 -2.72 7.75
C SER A 122 -2.27 -2.55 7.36
N THR A 123 -3.15 -3.42 7.86
CA THR A 123 -4.60 -3.33 7.63
C THR A 123 -5.19 -2.08 8.29
N ALA A 124 -4.78 -1.77 9.53
CA ALA A 124 -5.22 -0.56 10.23
C ALA A 124 -4.85 0.71 9.45
N SER A 125 -3.63 0.79 8.91
CA SER A 125 -3.21 1.92 8.07
C SER A 125 -4.04 2.03 6.79
N LEU A 126 -4.36 0.90 6.15
CA LEU A 126 -5.20 0.89 4.95
C LEU A 126 -6.61 1.43 5.24
N VAL A 127 -7.21 1.02 6.36
CA VAL A 127 -8.58 1.43 6.75
C VAL A 127 -8.61 2.85 7.31
N ALA A 128 -7.65 3.23 8.15
CA ALA A 128 -7.59 4.55 8.76
C ALA A 128 -7.33 5.66 7.73
N SER A 129 -6.56 5.37 6.68
CA SER A 129 -6.18 6.36 5.66
C SER A 129 -7.37 7.03 4.98
N PRO A 130 -8.35 6.33 4.39
CA PRO A 130 -9.54 6.95 3.81
C PRO A 130 -10.41 7.68 4.84
N LEU A 131 -10.48 7.16 6.08
CA LEU A 131 -11.26 7.79 7.15
C LEU A 131 -10.69 9.16 7.53
N LEU A 132 -9.37 9.29 7.68
CA LEU A 132 -8.71 10.55 7.92
C LEU A 132 -8.90 11.54 6.76
N LEU A 133 -8.81 11.06 5.52
CA LEU A 133 -9.02 11.90 4.35
C LEU A 133 -10.47 12.37 4.19
N SER A 134 -11.44 11.60 4.66
CA SER A 134 -12.87 11.99 4.55
C SER A 134 -13.16 13.31 5.24
N GLY A 135 -12.58 13.55 6.43
CA GLY A 135 -12.68 14.82 7.14
C GLY A 135 -12.04 16.00 6.38
N LYS A 136 -10.95 15.77 5.66
CA LYS A 136 -10.26 16.78 4.85
C LYS A 136 -10.99 17.12 3.55
N LYS A 137 -11.72 16.16 3.00
CA LYS A 137 -12.57 16.38 1.80
C LYS A 137 -13.73 17.36 2.07
N ALA A 138 -14.13 17.54 3.33
CA ALA A 138 -15.17 18.48 3.73
C ALA A 138 -14.66 19.91 4.00
N GLN A 139 -13.34 20.13 4.03
CA GLN A 139 -12.74 21.42 4.33
C GLN A 139 -12.51 22.24 3.04
N THR A 140 -12.58 23.56 3.15
CA THR A 140 -12.36 24.47 2.01
C THR A 140 -10.89 24.82 1.90
N PRO A 141 -10.23 24.57 0.74
CA PRO A 141 -8.83 24.92 0.55
C PRO A 141 -8.63 26.41 0.40
N ASN A 142 -7.45 26.89 0.76
CA ASN A 142 -6.98 28.22 0.35
C ASN A 142 -6.74 28.22 -1.16
N ALA A 143 -7.42 29.11 -1.88
CA ALA A 143 -7.35 29.14 -3.34
C ALA A 143 -5.93 29.43 -3.88
N ALA A 144 -5.21 30.35 -3.25
CA ALA A 144 -3.85 30.71 -3.68
C ALA A 144 -2.87 29.53 -3.49
N GLU A 145 -2.93 28.86 -2.35
CA GLU A 145 -2.10 27.69 -2.03
C GLU A 145 -2.40 26.54 -2.99
N ARG A 146 -3.69 26.25 -3.23
CA ARG A 146 -4.11 25.25 -4.21
C ARG A 146 -3.59 25.53 -5.62
N ASP A 147 -3.76 26.77 -6.09
CA ASP A 147 -3.38 27.14 -7.46
C ASP A 147 -1.85 27.07 -7.64
N GLN A 148 -1.10 27.47 -6.63
CA GLN A 148 0.37 27.32 -6.60
C GLN A 148 0.78 25.83 -6.66
N THR A 149 0.16 24.98 -5.86
CA THR A 149 0.46 23.53 -5.86
C THR A 149 0.10 22.90 -7.18
N PHE A 150 -1.04 23.24 -7.80
CA PHE A 150 -1.43 22.71 -9.09
C PHE A 150 -0.48 23.14 -10.21
N GLU A 151 0.06 24.34 -10.16
CA GLU A 151 1.07 24.80 -11.10
C GLU A 151 2.38 24.02 -10.94
N LEU A 152 2.84 23.80 -9.69
CA LEU A 152 4.02 22.97 -9.41
C LEU A 152 3.84 21.52 -9.90
N LEU A 153 2.70 20.89 -9.65
CA LEU A 153 2.40 19.54 -10.13
C LEU A 153 2.40 19.49 -11.66
N ARG A 154 1.86 20.50 -12.34
CA ARG A 154 1.89 20.61 -13.80
C ARG A 154 3.32 20.72 -14.33
N GLN A 155 4.17 21.53 -13.68
CA GLN A 155 5.59 21.65 -14.05
C GLN A 155 6.37 20.34 -13.81
N GLN A 156 6.00 19.56 -12.83
CA GLN A 156 6.55 18.22 -12.57
C GLN A 156 6.04 17.17 -13.59
N GLY A 157 5.16 17.59 -14.50
CA GLY A 157 4.60 16.75 -15.57
C GLY A 157 3.47 15.85 -15.05
N ASP A 158 2.87 16.16 -13.91
CA ASP A 158 1.60 15.55 -13.53
C ASP A 158 0.52 16.02 -14.50
N GLY A 159 -0.35 15.09 -14.87
CA GLY A 159 -1.46 15.38 -15.76
C GLY A 159 -2.47 16.33 -15.12
N GLN A 160 -3.69 16.30 -15.59
CA GLN A 160 -4.73 17.10 -14.97
C GLN A 160 -5.01 16.61 -13.55
N VAL A 161 -4.83 17.50 -12.58
CA VAL A 161 -5.14 17.30 -11.17
C VAL A 161 -6.40 18.06 -10.80
N SER A 162 -7.10 17.57 -9.80
CA SER A 162 -8.28 18.18 -9.19
C SER A 162 -8.17 18.06 -7.67
N ASN A 163 -9.12 18.60 -6.95
CA ASN A 163 -9.19 18.39 -5.50
C ASN A 163 -10.62 18.15 -5.03
N GLN A 164 -10.74 17.43 -3.93
CA GLN A 164 -11.96 17.29 -3.16
C GLN A 164 -11.68 17.86 -1.77
N GLY A 165 -12.19 19.06 -1.49
CA GLY A 165 -11.78 19.81 -0.30
C GLY A 165 -10.28 20.05 -0.32
N LEU A 166 -9.56 19.70 0.75
CA LEU A 166 -8.11 19.83 0.81
C LEU A 166 -7.37 18.71 0.04
N VAL A 167 -8.03 17.63 -0.31
CA VAL A 167 -7.39 16.42 -0.86
C VAL A 167 -7.19 16.53 -2.36
N VAL A 168 -5.94 16.39 -2.82
CA VAL A 168 -5.58 16.39 -4.25
C VAL A 168 -5.85 15.01 -4.85
N THR A 169 -6.41 15.00 -6.07
CA THR A 169 -6.78 13.80 -6.81
C THR A 169 -6.35 13.93 -8.27
N ASN A 170 -5.92 12.83 -8.90
CA ASN A 170 -5.78 12.79 -10.34
C ASN A 170 -7.15 12.64 -11.01
N THR A 171 -7.36 13.35 -12.12
CA THR A 171 -8.61 13.23 -12.89
C THR A 171 -8.70 11.92 -13.65
N ASP A 172 -7.55 11.32 -13.99
CA ASP A 172 -7.46 10.06 -14.73
C ASP A 172 -6.52 9.06 -14.03
N ILE A 173 -6.92 7.80 -14.02
CA ILE A 173 -6.15 6.71 -13.41
C ILE A 173 -4.80 6.47 -14.12
N GLY A 174 -4.70 6.83 -15.39
CA GLY A 174 -3.47 6.73 -16.19
C GLY A 174 -2.36 7.67 -15.69
N ASN A 175 -2.73 8.73 -14.97
CA ASN A 175 -1.79 9.71 -14.40
C ASN A 175 -1.13 9.23 -13.11
N ALA A 176 -1.57 8.12 -12.51
CA ALA A 176 -0.98 7.56 -11.29
C ALA A 176 0.51 7.21 -11.50
N ARG A 177 1.38 7.64 -10.59
CA ARG A 177 2.84 7.45 -10.64
C ARG A 177 3.37 6.79 -9.38
N TRP A 178 4.48 6.09 -9.51
CA TRP A 178 5.17 5.51 -8.35
C TRP A 178 5.67 6.56 -7.35
N SER A 179 5.97 7.78 -7.83
CA SER A 179 6.31 8.93 -6.98
C SER A 179 5.19 9.33 -6.03
N ASP A 180 3.92 9.11 -6.36
CA ASP A 180 2.77 9.48 -5.53
C ASP A 180 2.81 8.84 -4.15
N MET A 181 3.49 7.68 -4.02
CA MET A 181 3.69 7.03 -2.73
C MET A 181 4.49 7.89 -1.74
N PHE A 182 5.28 8.84 -2.25
CA PHE A 182 6.23 9.64 -1.47
C PHE A 182 5.85 11.10 -1.35
N THR A 183 4.77 11.55 -1.98
CA THR A 183 4.31 12.95 -1.95
C THR A 183 3.20 13.14 -0.92
N GLY A 184 2.90 14.40 -0.59
CA GLY A 184 1.75 14.77 0.23
C GLY A 184 0.41 14.43 -0.41
N GLU A 185 -0.67 14.74 0.28
CA GLU A 185 -2.04 14.43 -0.16
C GLU A 185 -2.93 15.65 -0.27
N GLU A 186 -2.48 16.79 0.28
CA GLU A 186 -3.27 18.01 0.38
C GLU A 186 -2.81 19.08 -0.59
N THR A 187 -3.68 20.06 -0.77
CA THR A 187 -3.41 21.22 -1.63
C THR A 187 -2.18 22.05 -1.19
N GLY A 188 -1.70 21.87 0.03
CA GLY A 188 -0.50 22.55 0.53
C GLY A 188 0.79 21.72 0.43
N ASP A 189 0.71 20.40 0.25
CA ASP A 189 1.89 19.52 0.29
C ASP A 189 2.00 18.49 -0.83
N ALA A 190 1.00 18.38 -1.71
CA ALA A 190 0.96 17.35 -2.74
C ALA A 190 2.12 17.40 -3.74
N ALA A 191 2.69 18.58 -3.97
CA ALA A 191 3.85 18.76 -4.84
C ALA A 191 5.20 18.48 -4.14
N HIS A 192 5.19 18.18 -2.84
CA HIS A 192 6.38 18.03 -2.02
C HIS A 192 6.55 16.61 -1.49
N MET A 193 7.80 16.24 -1.22
CA MET A 193 8.13 14.94 -0.63
C MET A 193 7.70 14.88 0.84
N ASN A 194 7.00 13.80 1.19
CA ASN A 194 6.60 13.51 2.56
C ASN A 194 7.59 12.52 3.21
N LEU A 195 8.42 13.01 4.14
CA LEU A 195 9.46 12.22 4.81
C LEU A 195 8.90 11.03 5.60
N SER A 196 7.73 11.19 6.23
CA SER A 196 7.10 10.08 6.97
C SER A 196 6.77 8.90 6.06
N ARG A 197 6.34 9.16 4.83
CA ARG A 197 6.08 8.12 3.82
C ARG A 197 7.36 7.46 3.34
N VAL A 198 8.41 8.24 3.11
CA VAL A 198 9.73 7.72 2.72
C VAL A 198 10.27 6.80 3.81
N GLN A 199 10.22 7.24 5.07
CA GLN A 199 10.65 6.43 6.22
C GLN A 199 9.82 5.14 6.33
N MET A 200 8.51 5.23 6.24
CA MET A 200 7.60 4.07 6.32
C MET A 200 7.88 3.07 5.19
N PHE A 201 8.15 3.55 3.97
CA PHE A 201 8.52 2.70 2.84
C PHE A 201 9.81 1.92 3.12
N PHE A 202 10.88 2.60 3.55
CA PHE A 202 12.16 1.94 3.81
C PHE A 202 12.07 0.92 4.96
N PHE A 203 11.39 1.23 6.05
CA PHE A 203 11.21 0.27 7.15
C PHE A 203 10.43 -0.96 6.70
N THR A 204 9.38 -0.77 5.90
CA THR A 204 8.64 -1.89 5.31
C THR A 204 9.51 -2.71 4.37
N LEU A 205 10.31 -2.06 3.52
CA LEU A 205 11.20 -2.75 2.59
C LEU A 205 12.23 -3.61 3.33
N VAL A 206 12.88 -3.06 4.37
CA VAL A 206 13.83 -3.81 5.20
C VAL A 206 13.16 -5.00 5.88
N ALA A 207 11.95 -4.81 6.42
CA ALA A 207 11.18 -5.88 7.05
C ALA A 207 10.81 -6.98 6.05
N LEU A 208 10.31 -6.63 4.86
CA LEU A 208 9.96 -7.58 3.79
C LEU A 208 11.18 -8.39 3.36
N LEU A 209 12.32 -7.72 3.13
CA LEU A 209 13.54 -8.39 2.71
C LEU A 209 14.10 -9.31 3.79
N THR A 210 14.18 -8.83 5.03
CA THR A 210 14.68 -9.61 6.16
C THR A 210 13.80 -10.84 6.40
N TYR A 211 12.48 -10.66 6.38
CA TYR A 211 11.55 -11.76 6.57
C TYR A 211 11.55 -12.73 5.40
N GLY A 212 11.65 -12.23 4.17
CA GLY A 212 11.81 -13.05 2.96
C GLY A 212 13.07 -13.92 2.99
N VAL A 213 14.20 -13.38 3.47
CA VAL A 213 15.43 -14.16 3.66
C VAL A 213 15.24 -15.24 4.71
N ALA A 214 14.60 -14.93 5.83
CA ALA A 214 14.30 -15.91 6.89
C ALA A 214 13.39 -17.06 6.38
N LEU A 215 12.35 -16.74 5.61
CA LEU A 215 11.49 -17.74 4.96
C LEU A 215 12.28 -18.58 3.94
N GLY A 216 13.11 -17.94 3.13
CA GLY A 216 13.96 -18.65 2.18
C GLY A 216 14.96 -19.59 2.85
N GLY A 217 15.48 -19.24 4.04
CA GLY A 217 16.27 -20.12 4.88
C GLY A 217 15.47 -21.33 5.36
N MET A 218 14.27 -21.08 5.91
CA MET A 218 13.38 -22.14 6.38
C MET A 218 13.03 -23.15 5.25
N PHE A 219 12.74 -22.67 4.04
CA PHE A 219 12.42 -23.55 2.90
C PHE A 219 13.61 -24.29 2.29
N ARG A 220 14.84 -24.02 2.75
CA ARG A 220 16.04 -24.76 2.38
C ARG A 220 16.50 -25.74 3.45
N ASP A 221 16.00 -25.61 4.67
CA ASP A 221 16.46 -26.40 5.80
C ASP A 221 15.99 -27.86 5.68
N PRO A 222 16.91 -28.85 5.62
CA PRO A 222 16.58 -30.26 5.49
C PRO A 222 15.70 -30.78 6.63
N VAL A 223 15.81 -30.20 7.83
CA VAL A 223 15.00 -30.59 9.00
C VAL A 223 13.52 -30.28 8.73
N PHE A 224 13.19 -29.07 8.29
CA PHE A 224 11.82 -28.70 7.95
C PHE A 224 11.30 -29.45 6.72
N ILE A 225 12.16 -29.67 5.71
CA ILE A 225 11.82 -30.42 4.51
C ILE A 225 11.39 -31.86 4.87
N GLY A 226 12.08 -32.50 5.81
CA GLY A 226 11.80 -33.89 6.22
C GLY A 226 10.68 -34.00 7.27
N ALA A 227 10.61 -33.09 8.22
CA ALA A 227 9.64 -33.14 9.33
C ALA A 227 8.34 -32.37 9.07
N GLY A 228 8.31 -31.49 8.06
CA GLY A 228 7.21 -30.53 7.82
C GLY A 228 7.45 -29.18 8.43
N PHE A 229 6.68 -28.20 7.97
CA PHE A 229 6.78 -26.79 8.39
C PHE A 229 5.78 -26.53 9.51
N GLY A 230 6.28 -26.47 10.76
CA GLY A 230 5.42 -26.26 11.94
C GLY A 230 5.31 -24.79 12.37
N ALA A 231 6.42 -24.07 12.44
CA ALA A 231 6.44 -22.69 12.92
C ALA A 231 7.15 -21.77 11.91
N PHE A 232 6.52 -20.64 11.65
CA PHE A 232 7.11 -19.59 10.81
C PHE A 232 8.14 -18.79 11.60
N PRO A 233 9.18 -18.23 10.92
CA PRO A 233 10.16 -17.36 11.57
C PRO A 233 9.48 -16.21 12.31
N MET A 234 10.00 -15.86 13.48
CA MET A 234 9.52 -14.71 14.24
C MET A 234 10.20 -13.43 13.76
N LEU A 235 9.43 -12.37 13.60
CA LEU A 235 9.99 -11.02 13.47
C LEU A 235 10.53 -10.58 14.83
N SER A 236 11.69 -9.89 14.82
CA SER A 236 12.19 -9.30 16.06
C SER A 236 11.24 -8.23 16.58
N GLU A 237 11.07 -8.16 17.89
CA GLU A 237 10.22 -7.13 18.53
C GLU A 237 10.68 -5.73 18.19
N GLY A 238 12.01 -5.50 18.07
CA GLY A 238 12.56 -4.21 17.66
C GLY A 238 12.13 -3.80 16.24
N LEU A 239 12.14 -4.74 15.28
CA LEU A 239 11.68 -4.45 13.91
C LEU A 239 10.17 -4.18 13.88
N LEU A 240 9.39 -4.94 14.63
CA LEU A 240 7.95 -4.73 14.78
C LEU A 240 7.65 -3.36 15.39
N ALA A 241 8.39 -2.96 16.43
CA ALA A 241 8.26 -1.65 17.06
C ALA A 241 8.59 -0.51 16.09
N LEU A 242 9.67 -0.63 15.31
CA LEU A 242 10.03 0.36 14.28
C LEU A 242 8.91 0.53 13.24
N ILE A 243 8.33 -0.56 12.77
CA ILE A 243 7.20 -0.52 11.83
C ILE A 243 5.99 0.13 12.50
N GLY A 244 5.64 -0.27 13.71
CA GLY A 244 4.51 0.29 14.46
C GLY A 244 4.64 1.80 14.69
N ILE A 245 5.80 2.27 15.12
CA ILE A 245 6.10 3.70 15.31
C ILE A 245 5.98 4.45 13.98
N SER A 246 6.53 3.88 12.89
CA SER A 246 6.47 4.50 11.57
C SER A 246 5.05 4.63 11.05
N HIS A 247 4.22 3.60 11.18
CA HIS A 247 2.81 3.64 10.79
C HIS A 247 2.01 4.62 11.64
N THR A 248 2.24 4.64 12.95
CA THR A 248 1.59 5.59 13.86
C THR A 248 1.99 7.04 13.52
N GLY A 249 3.27 7.29 13.29
CA GLY A 249 3.78 8.59 12.86
C GLY A 249 3.17 9.06 11.53
N TYR A 250 3.07 8.15 10.57
CA TYR A 250 2.41 8.42 9.29
C TYR A 250 0.92 8.77 9.46
N LEU A 251 0.17 7.98 10.24
CA LEU A 251 -1.25 8.24 10.46
C LEU A 251 -1.47 9.52 11.27
N ALA A 252 -0.62 9.81 12.26
CA ALA A 252 -0.66 11.06 13.01
C ALA A 252 -0.40 12.27 12.10
N ALA A 253 0.65 12.23 11.27
CA ALA A 253 0.93 13.27 10.30
C ALA A 253 -0.20 13.44 9.28
N LYS A 254 -0.81 12.34 8.85
CA LYS A 254 -1.97 12.36 7.95
C LYS A 254 -3.23 12.92 8.63
N GLY A 255 -3.38 12.78 9.94
CA GLY A 255 -4.51 13.32 10.71
C GLY A 255 -4.44 14.85 10.86
N VAL A 256 -3.25 15.44 10.84
CA VAL A 256 -3.04 16.89 10.87
C VAL A 256 -3.26 17.48 9.48
N SER A 257 -3.96 18.63 9.39
CA SER A 257 -4.08 19.36 8.14
C SER A 257 -2.79 20.12 7.85
N ASN A 258 -2.18 19.88 6.69
CA ASN A 258 -0.98 20.58 6.21
C ASN A 258 -1.33 21.74 5.28
N SER A 259 -2.61 21.91 4.94
CA SER A 259 -3.12 22.98 4.09
C SER A 259 -3.87 23.99 4.92
N GLN A 260 -3.73 25.26 4.57
CA GLN A 260 -4.51 26.32 5.21
C GLN A 260 -5.95 26.29 4.66
N THR A 261 -6.92 26.11 5.56
CA THR A 261 -8.32 26.35 5.20
C THR A 261 -8.50 27.84 4.92
N ALA A 262 -9.33 28.18 3.92
CA ALA A 262 -9.71 29.56 3.71
C ALA A 262 -10.39 30.08 4.99
N ASN A 263 -9.76 30.99 5.70
CA ASN A 263 -10.36 31.62 6.87
C ASN A 263 -11.59 32.41 6.41
N ALA A 264 -12.77 31.98 6.82
CA ALA A 264 -13.97 32.80 6.79
C ALA A 264 -13.80 33.91 7.83
N GLY A 265 -13.00 34.95 7.52
CA GLY A 265 -12.78 36.07 8.44
C GLY A 265 -11.34 36.55 8.53
N ALA A 266 -10.57 36.56 7.45
CA ALA A 266 -9.43 37.49 7.42
C ALA A 266 -9.99 38.91 7.57
N PRO A 267 -9.58 39.70 8.59
CA PRO A 267 -9.98 41.11 8.65
C PRO A 267 -9.50 41.75 7.34
N THR A 268 -10.44 42.26 6.55
CA THR A 268 -10.13 43.15 5.45
C THR A 268 -9.39 44.33 6.07
N VAL A 269 -8.06 44.38 5.85
CA VAL A 269 -7.28 45.57 6.06
C VAL A 269 -7.82 46.57 5.04
N THR A 270 -8.81 47.35 5.46
CA THR A 270 -9.20 48.57 4.73
C THR A 270 -7.93 49.40 4.68
N PRO A 271 -7.47 49.84 3.49
CA PRO A 271 -6.42 50.84 3.44
C PRO A 271 -6.91 52.06 4.22
N ASP A 272 -6.19 52.43 5.24
CA ASP A 272 -6.42 53.64 5.96
C ASP A 272 -6.33 54.79 4.92
N SER A 273 -7.47 55.36 4.61
CA SER A 273 -7.55 56.55 3.80
C SER A 273 -6.98 57.67 4.68
N GLY A 274 -5.67 57.77 4.66
CA GLY A 274 -4.94 58.87 5.30
C GLY A 274 -5.57 60.18 4.86
N ASN A 275 -6.19 60.83 5.80
CA ASN A 275 -6.73 62.17 5.68
C ASN A 275 -5.57 63.12 5.75
N ASP A 276 -4.90 63.38 4.59
CA ASP A 276 -3.99 64.49 4.42
C ASP A 276 -4.75 65.80 4.47
N GLN A 277 -4.91 66.33 5.68
CA GLN A 277 -5.29 67.71 5.84
C GLN A 277 -4.00 68.57 5.77
N PRO A 278 -3.92 69.51 4.83
CA PRO A 278 -2.78 70.46 4.83
C PRO A 278 -2.90 71.42 5.98
N ALA A 279 -1.85 71.56 6.78
CA ALA A 279 -1.78 72.57 7.81
C ALA A 279 -1.73 73.96 7.14
N VAL A 280 -2.74 74.77 7.47
CA VAL A 280 -2.81 76.21 7.16
C VAL A 280 -2.32 76.97 8.38
N GLY A 281 -1.37 77.92 8.17
CA GLY A 281 -1.05 78.96 9.07
C GLY A 281 0.35 79.06 9.54
#